data_0cecea88cc922d2797621a3c126d1fc9
#
_entry.id   0cecea88cc922d2797621a3c126d1fc9
#
_cell.length_a   1.000
_cell.length_b   1.000
_cell.length_c   1.000
_cell.angle_alpha   90.00
_cell.angle_beta   90.00
_cell.angle_gamma   90.00
#
_symmetry.space_group_name_H-M   'P 1'
#
loop_
_entity.id
_entity.type
_entity.pdbx_description
1 polymer ?
#
loop_
_entity_poly.entity_id
_entity_poly.type
_entity_poly.pdbx_seq_one_letter_code
_entity_poly.pdbx_strand_id
1 'polypeptide(L)'
;MEQSFEPGTLPLEWRSAMVKPIYKKGDKFVADNYRPVSLTSHVVKIAESIVYDALIEFMINCNIIPTEQHGFVPGRSVTTNLLCSLEDWTKTLDSGESTDVLYLDFSKAFDRVPLRHLLLKLNHFDVRGNQWRLVGQNFGSAKYFKSTPWCYIFS
;
A
#
# COMPACT_ATOMS: atom_id res chain seq x y z
N MET A 1 9.46 13.94 -17.93
CA MET A 1 9.48 13.33 -16.58
C MET A 1 10.53 13.95 -15.68
N GLU A 2 11.78 14.08 -16.09
CA GLU A 2 12.84 14.69 -15.25
C GLU A 2 12.50 16.07 -14.71
N GLN A 3 11.93 16.96 -15.53
CA GLN A 3 11.55 18.32 -15.12
C GLN A 3 10.46 18.38 -14.03
N SER A 4 9.70 17.32 -13.81
CA SER A 4 8.66 17.27 -12.76
C SER A 4 9.19 16.70 -11.44
N PHE A 5 10.27 15.91 -11.49
CA PHE A 5 10.85 15.32 -10.29
C PHE A 5 11.80 16.28 -9.55
N GLU A 6 12.52 17.14 -10.28
CA GLU A 6 13.43 18.11 -9.66
C GLU A 6 12.73 19.15 -8.75
N PRO A 7 11.64 19.83 -9.18
CA PRO A 7 10.95 20.78 -8.30
C PRO A 7 10.05 20.12 -7.25
N GLY A 8 9.87 18.79 -7.29
CA GLY A 8 9.00 18.06 -6.36
C GLY A 8 7.51 18.44 -6.51
N THR A 9 7.10 18.95 -7.68
CA THR A 9 5.71 19.32 -7.96
C THR A 9 5.18 18.55 -9.16
N LEU A 10 3.98 17.96 -9.03
CA LEU A 10 3.32 17.31 -10.17
C LEU A 10 2.42 18.29 -10.94
N PRO A 11 2.30 18.14 -12.26
CA PRO A 11 1.32 18.86 -13.06
C PRO A 11 -0.10 18.69 -12.47
N LEU A 12 -0.92 19.73 -12.63
CA LEU A 12 -2.29 19.72 -12.09
C LEU A 12 -3.12 18.54 -12.62
N GLU A 13 -2.93 18.18 -13.87
CA GLU A 13 -3.59 17.04 -14.54
C GLU A 13 -3.27 15.70 -13.90
N TRP A 14 -2.08 15.56 -13.31
CA TRP A 14 -1.67 14.35 -12.61
C TRP A 14 -2.23 14.27 -11.17
N ARG A 15 -2.72 15.39 -10.69
CA ARG A 15 -3.29 15.53 -9.32
C ARG A 15 -4.79 15.29 -9.29
N SER A 16 -5.42 14.99 -10.44
CA SER A 16 -6.85 14.71 -10.53
C SER A 16 -7.12 13.26 -10.91
N ALA A 17 -8.13 12.65 -10.28
CA ALA A 17 -8.59 11.31 -10.61
C ALA A 17 -10.11 11.28 -10.69
N MET A 18 -10.63 10.50 -11.63
CA MET A 18 -12.05 10.18 -11.68
C MET A 18 -12.33 9.06 -10.66
N VAL A 19 -13.29 9.29 -9.77
CA VAL A 19 -13.71 8.27 -8.79
C VAL A 19 -14.96 7.57 -9.32
N LYS A 20 -14.87 6.24 -9.50
CA LYS A 20 -15.98 5.39 -9.90
C LYS A 20 -16.42 4.53 -8.71
N PRO A 21 -17.68 4.62 -8.26
CA PRO A 21 -18.20 3.73 -7.22
C PRO A 21 -18.49 2.35 -7.82
N ILE A 22 -17.91 1.30 -7.20
CA ILE A 22 -18.18 -0.10 -7.55
C ILE A 22 -19.01 -0.71 -6.44
N TYR A 23 -20.19 -1.22 -6.79
CA TYR A 23 -21.07 -1.91 -5.87
C TYR A 23 -20.43 -3.21 -5.35
N LYS A 24 -20.53 -3.46 -4.03
CA LYS A 24 -20.03 -4.68 -3.39
C LYS A 24 -21.14 -5.66 -3.08
N LYS A 25 -22.06 -5.26 -2.19
CA LYS A 25 -23.15 -6.09 -1.69
C LYS A 25 -24.11 -5.25 -0.83
N GLY A 26 -25.29 -5.77 -0.55
CA GLY A 26 -26.28 -5.12 0.33
C GLY A 26 -27.27 -4.24 -0.42
N ASP A 27 -27.80 -3.22 0.22
CA ASP A 27 -28.72 -2.29 -0.41
C ASP A 27 -27.97 -1.32 -1.32
N LYS A 28 -28.43 -1.17 -2.57
CA LYS A 28 -27.83 -0.28 -3.58
C LYS A 28 -27.98 1.21 -3.26
N PHE A 29 -28.90 1.57 -2.39
CA PHE A 29 -29.14 2.95 -1.97
C PHE A 29 -28.21 3.40 -0.83
N VAL A 30 -27.45 2.48 -0.23
CA VAL A 30 -26.51 2.78 0.85
C VAL A 30 -25.10 2.97 0.30
N ALA A 31 -24.53 4.16 0.50
CA ALA A 31 -23.19 4.52 -0.03
C ALA A 31 -22.06 3.63 0.52
N ASP A 32 -22.16 3.13 1.73
CA ASP A 32 -21.17 2.22 2.35
C ASP A 32 -21.06 0.87 1.64
N ASN A 33 -22.06 0.51 0.84
CA ASN A 33 -22.09 -0.70 0.03
C ASN A 33 -21.31 -0.56 -1.29
N TYR A 34 -20.71 0.59 -1.53
CA TYR A 34 -19.89 0.86 -2.70
C TYR A 34 -18.41 1.02 -2.32
N ARG A 35 -17.55 0.51 -3.21
CA ARG A 35 -16.11 0.73 -3.13
C ARG A 35 -15.73 1.85 -4.10
N PRO A 36 -15.20 2.99 -3.64
CA PRO A 36 -14.69 4.01 -4.54
C PRO A 36 -13.40 3.51 -5.19
N VAL A 37 -13.35 3.53 -6.52
CA VAL A 37 -12.15 3.22 -7.30
C VAL A 37 -11.70 4.49 -8.02
N SER A 38 -10.47 4.91 -7.75
CA SER A 38 -9.86 6.08 -8.40
C SER A 38 -9.22 5.66 -9.72
N LEU A 39 -9.66 6.28 -10.80
CA LEU A 39 -9.09 6.10 -12.13
C LEU A 39 -8.07 7.23 -12.37
N THR A 40 -6.80 6.91 -12.23
CA THR A 40 -5.67 7.81 -12.53
C THR A 40 -5.21 7.62 -13.97
N SER A 41 -4.52 8.62 -14.54
CA SER A 41 -3.95 8.50 -15.89
C SER A 41 -2.83 7.43 -15.92
N HIS A 42 -2.60 6.84 -17.10
CA HIS A 42 -1.54 5.84 -17.27
C HIS A 42 -0.14 6.42 -16.99
N VAL A 43 0.06 7.71 -17.32
CA VAL A 43 1.33 8.40 -17.04
C VAL A 43 1.61 8.48 -15.55
N VAL A 44 0.59 8.77 -14.74
CA VAL A 44 0.71 8.77 -13.28
C VAL A 44 1.06 7.38 -12.76
N LYS A 45 0.41 6.34 -13.26
CA LYS A 45 0.72 4.95 -12.85
C LYS A 45 2.16 4.54 -13.16
N ILE A 46 2.69 4.96 -14.31
CA ILE A 46 4.10 4.71 -14.65
C ILE A 46 5.03 5.46 -13.69
N ALA A 47 4.75 6.72 -13.39
CA ALA A 47 5.53 7.48 -12.44
C ALA A 47 5.46 6.88 -11.03
N GLU A 48 4.29 6.43 -10.60
CA GLU A 48 4.07 5.73 -9.34
C GLU A 48 4.87 4.42 -9.27
N SER A 49 4.88 3.62 -10.36
CA SER A 49 5.63 2.35 -10.36
C SER A 49 7.14 2.57 -10.23
N ILE A 50 7.70 3.58 -10.90
CA ILE A 50 9.13 3.92 -10.78
C ILE A 50 9.49 4.28 -9.32
N VAL A 51 8.65 5.09 -8.69
CA VAL A 51 8.85 5.47 -7.28
C VAL A 51 8.67 4.26 -6.36
N TYR A 52 7.68 3.42 -6.63
CA TYR A 52 7.44 2.19 -5.89
C TYR A 52 8.66 1.25 -5.95
N ASP A 53 9.18 0.98 -7.15
CA ASP A 53 10.30 0.06 -7.34
C ASP A 53 11.54 0.52 -6.55
N ALA A 54 11.84 1.82 -6.60
CA ALA A 54 12.95 2.39 -5.84
C ALA A 54 12.74 2.29 -4.31
N LEU A 55 11.49 2.50 -3.84
CA LEU A 55 11.18 2.42 -2.41
C LEU A 55 11.22 0.98 -1.90
N ILE A 56 10.61 0.05 -2.62
CA ILE A 56 10.55 -1.34 -2.18
C ILE A 56 11.95 -1.95 -2.14
N GLU A 57 12.80 -1.63 -3.11
CA GLU A 57 14.21 -2.04 -3.12
C GLU A 57 14.95 -1.50 -1.89
N PHE A 58 14.80 -0.21 -1.60
CA PHE A 58 15.39 0.40 -0.41
C PHE A 58 14.92 -0.29 0.88
N MET A 59 13.61 -0.52 1.00
CA MET A 59 13.02 -1.12 2.20
C MET A 59 13.46 -2.58 2.40
N ILE A 60 13.64 -3.34 1.32
CA ILE A 60 14.16 -4.70 1.37
C ILE A 60 15.63 -4.68 1.80
N ASN A 61 16.47 -3.83 1.17
CA ASN A 61 17.90 -3.75 1.45
C ASN A 61 18.19 -3.28 2.88
N CYS A 62 17.33 -2.45 3.45
CA CYS A 62 17.42 -1.99 4.83
C CYS A 62 16.74 -2.91 5.84
N ASN A 63 16.20 -4.07 5.44
CA ASN A 63 15.44 -5.00 6.30
C ASN A 63 14.28 -4.31 7.05
N ILE A 64 13.63 -3.32 6.43
CA ILE A 64 12.48 -2.62 7.01
C ILE A 64 11.21 -3.47 6.90
N ILE A 65 11.12 -4.29 5.85
CA ILE A 65 9.98 -5.18 5.61
C ILE A 65 10.24 -6.50 6.35
N PRO A 66 9.37 -6.88 7.29
CA PRO A 66 9.52 -8.14 8.01
C PRO A 66 9.36 -9.36 7.08
N THR A 67 9.90 -10.49 7.50
CA THR A 67 9.87 -11.73 6.72
C THR A 67 8.46 -12.28 6.53
N GLU A 68 7.57 -11.98 7.45
CA GLU A 68 6.16 -12.39 7.48
C GLU A 68 5.28 -11.57 6.52
N GLN A 69 5.78 -10.43 6.05
CA GLN A 69 5.05 -9.59 5.10
C GLN A 69 5.07 -10.23 3.70
N HIS A 70 3.96 -10.78 3.26
CA HIS A 70 3.80 -11.37 1.92
C HIS A 70 3.08 -10.46 0.93
N GLY A 71 2.20 -9.57 1.42
CA GLY A 71 1.46 -8.65 0.57
C GLY A 71 2.35 -7.56 -0.01
N PHE A 72 2.23 -7.30 -1.32
CA PHE A 72 2.95 -6.22 -2.03
C PHE A 72 4.47 -6.28 -1.96
N VAL A 73 5.04 -7.43 -1.74
CA VAL A 73 6.49 -7.66 -1.76
C VAL A 73 6.84 -8.49 -3.00
N PRO A 74 7.80 -8.07 -3.83
CA PRO A 74 8.25 -8.82 -5.00
C PRO A 74 8.66 -10.25 -4.63
N GLY A 75 8.26 -11.23 -5.42
CA GLY A 75 8.57 -12.64 -5.18
C GLY A 75 7.73 -13.31 -4.09
N ARG A 76 6.86 -12.58 -3.39
CA ARG A 76 5.93 -13.10 -2.38
C ARG A 76 4.49 -13.04 -2.88
N SER A 77 3.62 -13.89 -2.35
CA SER A 77 2.21 -14.00 -2.76
C SER A 77 1.34 -14.49 -1.61
N VAL A 78 0.02 -14.44 -1.80
CA VAL A 78 -0.95 -15.07 -0.88
C VAL A 78 -0.65 -16.56 -0.75
N THR A 79 -0.27 -17.25 -1.83
CA THR A 79 0.08 -18.67 -1.81
C THR A 79 1.29 -18.94 -0.92
N THR A 80 2.36 -18.12 -1.05
CA THR A 80 3.55 -18.28 -0.19
C THR A 80 3.22 -18.01 1.28
N ASN A 81 2.34 -17.05 1.59
CA ASN A 81 1.87 -16.81 2.95
C ASN A 81 1.13 -18.03 3.52
N LEU A 82 0.19 -18.57 2.77
CA LEU A 82 -0.57 -19.77 3.19
C LEU A 82 0.34 -20.98 3.39
N LEU A 83 1.32 -21.19 2.52
CA LEU A 83 2.28 -22.29 2.65
C LEU A 83 3.12 -22.16 3.92
N CYS A 84 3.65 -20.98 4.23
CA CYS A 84 4.37 -20.75 5.47
C CYS A 84 3.49 -21.00 6.70
N SER A 85 2.24 -20.49 6.69
CA SER A 85 1.31 -20.72 7.79
C SER A 85 0.99 -22.22 7.96
N LEU A 86 0.77 -22.95 6.87
CA LEU A 86 0.53 -24.38 6.91
C LEU A 86 1.74 -25.16 7.44
N GLU A 87 2.94 -24.76 7.04
CA GLU A 87 4.17 -25.38 7.54
C GLU A 87 4.30 -25.21 9.05
N ASP A 88 4.06 -23.99 9.56
CA ASP A 88 4.13 -23.70 11.00
C ASP A 88 3.07 -24.49 11.78
N TRP A 89 1.83 -24.55 11.29
CA TRP A 89 0.77 -25.33 11.93
C TRP A 89 1.07 -26.82 11.92
N THR A 90 1.60 -27.35 10.82
CA THR A 90 1.95 -28.78 10.71
C THR A 90 3.07 -29.12 11.71
N LYS A 91 4.12 -28.29 11.79
CA LYS A 91 5.21 -28.49 12.75
C LYS A 91 4.70 -28.51 14.20
N THR A 92 3.79 -27.59 14.55
CA THR A 92 3.20 -27.52 15.90
C THR A 92 2.37 -28.77 16.21
N LEU A 93 1.55 -29.22 15.24
CA LEU A 93 0.75 -30.44 15.39
C LEU A 93 1.62 -31.69 15.51
N ASP A 94 2.69 -31.78 14.74
CA ASP A 94 3.63 -32.92 14.77
C ASP A 94 4.38 -32.99 16.13
N SER A 95 4.60 -31.84 16.79
CA SER A 95 5.14 -31.79 18.16
C SER A 95 4.11 -32.10 19.24
N GLY A 96 2.86 -32.35 18.88
CA GLY A 96 1.77 -32.65 19.83
C GLY A 96 1.21 -31.42 20.55
N GLU A 97 1.54 -30.22 20.05
CA GLU A 97 1.05 -28.95 20.59
C GLU A 97 -0.23 -28.50 19.87
N SER A 98 -0.99 -27.59 20.47
CA SER A 98 -2.16 -26.96 19.88
C SER A 98 -1.82 -25.57 19.35
N THR A 99 -2.47 -25.15 18.25
CA THR A 99 -2.30 -23.82 17.66
C THR A 99 -3.61 -23.07 17.69
N ASP A 100 -3.61 -21.88 18.30
CA ASP A 100 -4.71 -20.94 18.22
C ASP A 100 -4.44 -19.92 17.11
N VAL A 101 -5.38 -19.78 16.16
CA VAL A 101 -5.23 -18.86 15.03
C VAL A 101 -6.19 -17.69 15.16
N LEU A 102 -5.66 -16.48 15.24
CA LEU A 102 -6.44 -15.25 15.31
C LEU A 102 -6.33 -14.47 13.99
N TYR A 103 -7.47 -14.31 13.30
CA TYR A 103 -7.56 -13.50 12.09
C TYR A 103 -7.99 -12.07 12.43
N LEU A 104 -7.14 -11.09 12.08
CA LEU A 104 -7.42 -9.67 12.25
C LEU A 104 -7.58 -9.01 10.87
N ASP A 105 -8.62 -8.20 10.70
CA ASP A 105 -8.86 -7.43 9.49
C ASP A 105 -9.23 -5.98 9.82
N PHE A 106 -8.59 -5.03 9.15
CA PHE A 106 -8.86 -3.61 9.34
C PHE A 106 -9.95 -3.13 8.38
N SER A 107 -11.07 -2.68 8.93
CA SER A 107 -12.11 -2.08 8.11
C SER A 107 -11.62 -0.78 7.45
N LYS A 108 -11.70 -0.69 6.12
CA LYS A 108 -11.27 0.49 5.34
C LYS A 108 -9.81 0.88 5.64
N ALA A 109 -8.91 -0.10 5.73
CA ALA A 109 -7.49 0.11 6.08
C ALA A 109 -6.84 1.24 5.28
N PHE A 110 -6.99 1.25 3.95
CA PHE A 110 -6.45 2.30 3.07
C PHE A 110 -7.05 3.69 3.30
N ASP A 111 -8.33 3.75 3.64
CA ASP A 111 -9.06 5.00 3.80
C ASP A 111 -8.75 5.68 5.14
N ARG A 112 -8.24 4.91 6.10
CA ARG A 112 -7.99 5.35 7.47
C ARG A 112 -6.55 5.70 7.78
N VAL A 113 -5.59 5.42 6.89
CA VAL A 113 -4.19 5.79 7.10
C VAL A 113 -4.03 7.30 7.02
N PRO A 114 -3.64 7.99 8.11
CA PRO A 114 -3.37 9.43 8.08
C PRO A 114 -2.06 9.69 7.34
N LEU A 115 -2.09 10.47 6.26
CA LEU A 115 -0.90 10.81 5.47
C LEU A 115 0.25 11.35 6.33
N ARG A 116 -0.07 12.14 7.35
CA ARG A 116 0.94 12.68 8.27
C ARG A 116 1.74 11.57 8.96
N HIS A 117 1.07 10.51 9.43
CA HIS A 117 1.73 9.38 10.09
C HIS A 117 2.59 8.59 9.11
N LEU A 118 2.12 8.42 7.87
CA LEU A 118 2.89 7.77 6.81
C LEU A 118 4.19 8.54 6.54
N LEU A 119 4.13 9.85 6.38
CA LEU A 119 5.30 10.69 6.16
C LEU A 119 6.28 10.68 7.34
N LEU A 120 5.78 10.66 8.57
CA LEU A 120 6.60 10.51 9.76
C LEU A 120 7.31 9.15 9.79
N LYS A 121 6.61 8.07 9.41
CA LYS A 121 7.17 6.72 9.35
C LYS A 121 8.25 6.62 8.27
N LEU A 122 8.02 7.17 7.07
CA LEU A 122 9.02 7.24 6.01
C LEU A 122 10.27 8.03 6.45
N ASN A 123 10.08 9.15 7.12
CA ASN A 123 11.18 9.96 7.65
C ASN A 123 11.97 9.21 8.74
N HIS A 124 11.28 8.42 9.58
CA HIS A 124 11.90 7.57 10.60
C HIS A 124 12.83 6.51 9.97
N PHE A 125 12.46 5.98 8.81
CA PHE A 125 13.27 5.04 8.05
C PHE A 125 14.33 5.70 7.15
N ASP A 126 14.64 6.98 7.37
CA ASP A 126 15.59 7.76 6.57
C ASP A 126 15.29 7.82 5.07
N VAL A 127 14.04 7.57 4.71
CA VAL A 127 13.56 7.78 3.35
C VAL A 127 13.47 9.28 3.11
N ARG A 128 14.56 9.87 2.55
CA ARG A 128 14.73 11.32 2.35
C ARG A 128 14.92 11.65 0.88
N GLY A 129 14.64 12.89 0.50
CA GLY A 129 14.90 13.42 -0.85
C GLY A 129 13.70 14.12 -1.47
N ASN A 130 13.92 14.83 -2.58
CA ASN A 130 12.89 15.57 -3.29
C ASN A 130 11.79 14.65 -3.86
N GLN A 131 12.14 13.41 -4.18
CA GLN A 131 11.20 12.41 -4.69
C GLN A 131 10.10 12.07 -3.66
N TRP A 132 10.41 12.16 -2.36
CA TRP A 132 9.47 11.89 -1.27
C TRP A 132 8.59 13.08 -0.93
N ARG A 133 9.01 14.30 -1.28
CA ARG A 133 8.13 15.48 -1.30
C ARG A 133 7.01 15.31 -2.33
N LEU A 134 7.29 14.63 -3.44
CA LEU A 134 6.26 14.23 -4.42
C LEU A 134 5.23 13.30 -3.81
N VAL A 135 5.66 12.32 -3.03
CA VAL A 135 4.75 11.45 -2.27
C VAL A 135 3.92 12.30 -1.30
N GLY A 136 4.53 13.19 -0.52
CA GLY A 136 3.83 14.00 0.49
C GLY A 136 2.92 15.08 -0.07
N GLN A 137 3.33 15.81 -1.10
CA GLN A 137 2.55 16.93 -1.65
C GLN A 137 1.44 16.50 -2.61
N ASN A 138 1.62 15.38 -3.30
CA ASN A 138 0.68 14.93 -4.33
C ASN A 138 -0.29 13.89 -3.82
N PHE A 139 0.10 13.13 -2.81
CA PHE A 139 -0.80 12.23 -2.08
C PHE A 139 -1.59 12.94 -0.97
N GLY A 140 -1.29 14.23 -0.69
CA GLY A 140 -2.03 15.07 0.25
C GLY A 140 -3.47 15.38 -0.14
N SER A 141 -3.84 15.18 -1.41
CA SER A 141 -5.24 15.02 -1.78
C SER A 141 -5.63 13.58 -1.45
N ALA A 142 -6.20 13.34 -0.29
CA ALA A 142 -6.59 12.05 0.29
C ALA A 142 -7.34 11.05 -0.64
N LYS A 143 -7.62 11.43 -1.87
CA LYS A 143 -8.31 10.63 -2.88
C LYS A 143 -7.39 9.69 -3.68
N TYR A 144 -6.07 9.94 -3.69
CA TYR A 144 -5.12 9.15 -4.50
C TYR A 144 -4.56 7.92 -3.80
N PHE A 145 -4.45 7.95 -2.49
CA PHE A 145 -3.88 6.85 -1.71
C PHE A 145 -4.73 5.57 -1.74
N LYS A 146 -5.99 5.69 -2.18
CA LYS A 146 -6.97 4.59 -2.13
C LYS A 146 -6.77 3.48 -3.15
N SER A 147 -5.89 3.63 -4.11
CA SER A 147 -5.72 2.66 -5.21
C SER A 147 -4.30 2.18 -5.43
N THR A 148 -3.34 2.65 -4.64
CA THR A 148 -1.94 2.27 -4.80
C THR A 148 -1.50 1.23 -3.78
N PRO A 149 -0.55 0.34 -4.13
CA PRO A 149 -0.01 -0.70 -3.24
C PRO A 149 0.64 -0.20 -1.95
N TRP A 150 0.90 1.10 -1.85
CA TRP A 150 1.65 1.73 -0.77
C TRP A 150 1.06 1.55 0.63
N CYS A 151 -0.26 1.44 0.73
CA CYS A 151 -0.92 1.29 2.03
C CYS A 151 -0.60 -0.02 2.73
N TYR A 152 -0.29 -1.08 1.98
CA TYR A 152 -0.03 -2.40 2.56
C TYR A 152 1.38 -2.53 3.16
N ILE A 153 2.33 -1.71 2.71
CA ILE A 153 3.70 -1.73 3.25
C ILE A 153 3.76 -1.15 4.67
N PHE A 154 2.72 -0.39 5.07
CA PHE A 154 2.72 0.36 6.31
C PHE A 154 1.55 0.05 7.25
N SER A 155 0.75 -0.98 6.95
CA SER A 155 -0.25 -1.54 7.88
C SER A 155 0.41 -2.46 8.86
#